data_6762ea1a955a651f4d0e090ad91936ed
#
_entry.id   6762ea1a955a651f4d0e090ad91936ed
#
_cell.length_a   1.000
_cell.length_b   1.000
_cell.length_c   1.000
_cell.angle_alpha   90.00
_cell.angle_beta   90.00
_cell.angle_gamma   90.00
#
_symmetry.space_group_name_H-M   'P 1'
#
loop_
_entity.id
_entity.type
_entity.pdbx_description
1 polymer ?
#
loop_
_entity_poly.entity_id
_entity_poly.type
_entity_poly.pdbx_seq_one_letter_code
_entity_poly.pdbx_strand_id
1 'polypeptide(L)'
;MKTRYVLSCLLLGSALSVSAQKMAVKSNLLSAANGALNAGVEYAFGPKSTFDLSGSIRPWKRTEGYVNKYWLIQPEYRYWTCQKFNGSFWGAYLNGAQFNVGGKKMPFGLFPWLKEHRYAGWLAGGGISYGYHIMLNRHWNIEVSVGVGYEYIDYKKYKCPDVCAELLEKGHYRYFGPSKASLSIVYIFN
;
A
#
# COMPACT_ATOMS: atom_id res chain seq x y z
N MET A 1 8.60 36.34 13.67
CA MET A 1 8.10 35.25 12.79
C MET A 1 8.33 33.84 13.37
N LYS A 2 9.46 33.53 13.99
CA LYS A 2 9.79 32.17 14.52
C LYS A 2 8.83 31.68 15.63
N THR A 3 8.35 32.57 16.50
CA THR A 3 7.46 32.22 17.63
C THR A 3 6.07 31.73 17.20
N ARG A 4 5.56 32.20 16.05
CA ARG A 4 4.26 31.75 15.50
C ARG A 4 4.29 30.30 15.02
N TYR A 5 5.40 29.87 14.42
CA TYR A 5 5.58 28.47 13.95
C TYR A 5 5.76 27.49 15.12
N VAL A 6 6.46 27.94 16.19
CA VAL A 6 6.60 27.13 17.42
C VAL A 6 5.25 26.94 18.10
N LEU A 7 4.43 28.00 18.16
CA LEU A 7 3.07 27.92 18.74
C LEU A 7 2.14 27.02 17.90
N SER A 8 2.25 27.09 16.56
CA SER A 8 1.49 26.22 15.66
C SER A 8 1.91 24.75 15.77
N CYS A 9 3.20 24.47 15.92
CA CYS A 9 3.70 23.11 16.16
C CYS A 9 3.28 22.57 17.53
N LEU A 10 3.26 23.41 18.57
CA LEU A 10 2.78 23.04 19.91
C LEU A 10 1.27 22.76 19.93
N LEU A 11 0.47 23.56 19.21
CA LEU A 11 -0.98 23.36 19.10
C LEU A 11 -1.33 22.10 18.28
N LEU A 12 -0.57 21.80 17.22
CA LEU A 12 -0.69 20.55 16.48
C LEU A 12 -0.28 19.34 17.34
N GLY A 13 0.78 19.47 18.13
CA GLY A 13 1.23 18.43 19.07
C GLY A 13 0.22 18.12 20.17
N SER A 14 -0.46 19.14 20.71
CA SER A 14 -1.48 18.96 21.76
C SER A 14 -2.79 18.37 21.22
N ALA A 15 -3.17 18.67 19.97
CA ALA A 15 -4.35 18.06 19.34
C ALA A 15 -4.17 16.56 19.07
N LEU A 16 -2.94 16.09 18.88
CA LEU A 16 -2.63 14.67 18.71
C LEU A 16 -2.76 13.88 20.02
N SER A 17 -2.56 14.50 21.16
CA SER A 17 -2.57 13.81 22.48
C SER A 17 -3.96 13.32 22.92
N VAL A 18 -5.04 14.01 22.52
CA VAL A 18 -6.42 13.62 22.87
C VAL A 18 -6.94 12.47 21.98
N SER A 19 -6.33 12.27 20.83
CA SER A 19 -6.73 11.23 19.87
C SER A 19 -5.83 9.99 19.86
N ALA A 20 -4.82 9.92 20.74
CA ALA A 20 -3.78 8.89 20.72
C ALA A 20 -4.34 7.46 20.79
N GLN A 21 -5.39 7.23 21.60
CA GLN A 21 -6.05 5.92 21.72
C GLN A 21 -6.87 5.48 20.48
N LYS A 22 -6.86 6.29 19.42
CA LYS A 22 -7.64 6.04 18.21
C LYS A 22 -6.78 5.88 16.96
N MET A 23 -5.46 5.94 17.11
CA MET A 23 -4.54 5.91 15.96
C MET A 23 -3.56 4.76 16.04
N ALA A 24 -3.23 4.22 14.88
CA ALA A 24 -2.13 3.28 14.69
C ALA A 24 -1.32 3.66 13.46
N VAL A 25 -0.02 3.38 13.49
CA VAL A 25 0.84 3.43 12.31
C VAL A 25 1.30 2.03 11.97
N LYS A 26 1.52 1.77 10.70
CA LYS A 26 1.93 0.45 10.24
C LYS A 26 2.90 0.50 9.07
N SER A 27 3.64 -0.58 8.92
CA SER A 27 4.49 -0.80 7.75
C SER A 27 4.35 -2.24 7.28
N ASN A 28 4.17 -2.41 5.97
CA ASN A 28 3.99 -3.71 5.34
C ASN A 28 5.35 -4.33 5.00
N LEU A 29 5.65 -5.46 5.67
CA LEU A 29 6.90 -6.21 5.50
C LEU A 29 7.04 -6.80 4.10
N LEU A 30 5.94 -7.19 3.43
CA LEU A 30 6.00 -7.70 2.05
C LEU A 30 6.43 -6.60 1.08
N SER A 31 5.98 -5.36 1.29
CA SER A 31 6.44 -4.20 0.52
C SER A 31 7.91 -3.91 0.77
N ALA A 32 8.35 -3.96 2.02
CA ALA A 32 9.74 -3.78 2.40
C ALA A 32 10.65 -4.88 1.80
N ALA A 33 10.23 -6.14 1.84
CA ALA A 33 10.94 -7.26 1.21
C ALA A 33 11.07 -7.09 -0.31
N ASN A 34 10.07 -6.47 -0.96
CA ASN A 34 10.16 -6.09 -2.37
C ASN A 34 11.01 -4.82 -2.61
N GLY A 35 11.57 -4.22 -1.57
CA GLY A 35 12.41 -3.02 -1.63
C GLY A 35 11.62 -1.74 -1.85
N ALA A 36 10.36 -1.68 -1.44
CA ALA A 36 9.56 -0.47 -1.42
C ALA A 36 9.46 0.09 -0.01
N LEU A 37 9.48 1.40 0.12
CA LEU A 37 9.08 2.08 1.35
C LEU A 37 7.55 2.03 1.45
N ASN A 38 7.05 1.64 2.61
CA ASN A 38 5.62 1.58 2.88
C ASN A 38 5.34 2.17 4.26
N ALA A 39 4.28 2.97 4.33
CA ALA A 39 3.73 3.47 5.58
C ALA A 39 2.21 3.52 5.49
N GLY A 40 1.55 3.30 6.60
CA GLY A 40 0.11 3.44 6.74
C GLY A 40 -0.26 4.07 8.07
N VAL A 41 -1.37 4.78 8.08
CA VAL A 41 -1.99 5.36 9.27
C VAL A 41 -3.43 4.87 9.34
N GLU A 42 -3.80 4.35 10.48
CA GLU A 42 -5.16 3.88 10.74
C GLU A 42 -5.79 4.70 11.86
N TYR A 43 -6.98 5.22 11.61
CA TYR A 43 -7.75 6.01 12.56
C TYR A 43 -9.06 5.32 12.92
N ALA A 44 -9.32 5.16 14.22
CA ALA A 44 -10.57 4.60 14.72
C ALA A 44 -11.57 5.73 15.04
N PHE A 45 -12.68 5.74 14.33
CA PHE A 45 -13.78 6.69 14.56
C PHE A 45 -14.96 6.06 15.29
N GLY A 46 -14.92 4.76 15.53
CA GLY A 46 -15.91 4.01 16.30
C GLY A 46 -15.30 2.85 17.09
N PRO A 47 -16.10 2.16 17.90
CA PRO A 47 -15.63 1.00 18.66
C PRO A 47 -15.25 -0.19 17.77
N LYS A 48 -15.85 -0.30 16.59
CA LYS A 48 -15.63 -1.37 15.61
C LYS A 48 -15.30 -0.87 14.21
N SER A 49 -15.06 0.43 14.03
CA SER A 49 -14.86 1.01 12.72
C SER A 49 -13.58 1.82 12.68
N THR A 50 -12.73 1.53 11.68
CA THR A 50 -11.50 2.25 11.44
C THR A 50 -11.37 2.61 9.96
N PHE A 51 -10.59 3.64 9.69
CA PHE A 51 -10.17 4.01 8.35
C PHE A 51 -8.66 3.93 8.28
N ASP A 52 -8.16 3.16 7.34
CA ASP A 52 -6.75 2.99 7.04
C ASP A 52 -6.39 3.72 5.76
N LEU A 53 -5.30 4.44 5.78
CA LEU A 53 -4.68 5.01 4.60
C LEU A 53 -3.24 4.53 4.53
N SER A 54 -2.95 3.69 3.57
CA SER A 54 -1.61 3.18 3.34
C SER A 54 -1.04 3.60 2.00
N GLY A 55 0.27 3.80 1.96
CA GLY A 55 1.00 4.16 0.76
C GLY A 55 2.30 3.37 0.63
N SER A 56 2.68 3.09 -0.61
CA SER A 56 3.95 2.46 -0.94
C SER A 56 4.63 3.24 -2.05
N ILE A 57 5.94 3.41 -1.94
CA ILE A 57 6.74 4.06 -2.98
C ILE A 57 8.03 3.29 -3.21
N ARG A 58 8.38 3.09 -4.47
CA ARG A 58 9.65 2.53 -4.89
C ARG A 58 10.31 3.45 -5.92
N PRO A 59 11.10 4.45 -5.50
CA PRO A 59 11.67 5.46 -6.38
C PRO A 59 12.92 5.01 -7.13
N TRP A 60 13.62 3.96 -6.65
CA TRP A 60 14.93 3.60 -7.16
C TRP A 60 14.91 2.77 -8.43
N LYS A 61 15.85 3.10 -9.33
CA LYS A 61 16.27 2.22 -10.41
C LYS A 61 17.29 1.23 -9.85
N ARG A 62 17.12 -0.04 -10.07
CA ARG A 62 18.18 -1.01 -9.85
C ARG A 62 18.96 -1.21 -11.15
N THR A 63 20.25 -1.46 -11.06
CA THR A 63 21.26 -1.48 -12.11
C THR A 63 20.91 -2.43 -13.29
N GLU A 64 21.30 -2.02 -14.52
CA GLU A 64 21.34 -2.79 -15.78
C GLU A 64 20.04 -3.51 -16.19
N GLY A 65 19.31 -2.91 -17.12
CA GLY A 65 18.18 -3.53 -17.80
C GLY A 65 16.93 -3.80 -16.96
N TYR A 66 16.92 -3.36 -15.69
CA TYR A 66 15.83 -3.58 -14.75
C TYR A 66 15.26 -2.27 -14.24
N VAL A 67 13.98 -2.05 -14.54
CA VAL A 67 13.22 -0.90 -14.02
C VAL A 67 12.08 -1.43 -13.14
N ASN A 68 11.98 -0.92 -11.92
CA ASN A 68 10.84 -1.21 -11.05
C ASN A 68 10.58 0.02 -10.18
N LYS A 69 9.81 0.93 -10.73
CA LYS A 69 9.34 2.14 -10.06
C LYS A 69 7.85 2.09 -9.94
N TYR A 70 7.32 2.37 -8.77
CA TYR A 70 5.89 2.54 -8.59
C TYR A 70 5.60 3.36 -7.34
N TRP A 71 4.43 3.93 -7.31
CA TRP A 71 3.77 4.36 -6.10
C TRP A 71 2.36 3.78 -6.07
N LEU A 72 1.87 3.51 -4.88
CA LEU A 72 0.54 2.98 -4.61
C LEU A 72 -0.03 3.73 -3.41
N ILE A 73 -1.28 4.13 -3.51
CA ILE A 73 -2.08 4.62 -2.39
C ILE A 73 -3.31 3.74 -2.24
N GLN A 74 -3.67 3.40 -1.01
CA GLN A 74 -4.73 2.47 -0.71
C GLN A 74 -5.50 2.90 0.54
N PRO A 75 -6.58 3.68 0.38
CA PRO A 75 -7.56 3.91 1.44
C PRO A 75 -8.42 2.66 1.66
N GLU A 76 -8.72 2.36 2.90
CA GLU A 76 -9.53 1.20 3.30
C GLU A 76 -10.41 1.54 4.50
N TYR A 77 -11.69 1.28 4.37
CA TYR A 77 -12.62 1.24 5.49
C TYR A 77 -12.63 -0.17 6.09
N ARG A 78 -12.56 -0.29 7.43
CA ARG A 78 -12.51 -1.56 8.15
C ARG A 78 -13.59 -1.65 9.19
N TYR A 79 -14.23 -2.81 9.23
CA TYR A 79 -15.19 -3.19 10.26
C TYR A 79 -14.67 -4.39 11.05
N TRP A 80 -14.48 -4.18 12.35
CA TRP A 80 -13.92 -5.15 13.29
C TRP A 80 -15.01 -6.04 13.88
N THR A 81 -14.77 -7.33 13.95
CA THR A 81 -15.74 -8.28 14.51
C THR A 81 -15.91 -8.12 16.02
N CYS A 82 -14.81 -7.90 16.75
CA CYS A 82 -14.79 -7.68 18.20
C CYS A 82 -14.64 -6.20 18.55
N GLN A 83 -13.42 -5.72 18.63
CA GLN A 83 -13.06 -4.34 18.93
C GLN A 83 -12.01 -3.86 17.95
N LYS A 84 -11.91 -2.54 17.77
CA LYS A 84 -10.86 -1.92 16.95
C LYS A 84 -9.48 -2.42 17.36
N PHE A 85 -8.65 -2.69 16.35
CA PHE A 85 -7.26 -3.17 16.50
C PHE A 85 -7.11 -4.53 17.18
N ASN A 86 -8.19 -5.30 17.32
CA ASN A 86 -8.14 -6.62 17.96
C ASN A 86 -8.95 -7.66 17.18
N GLY A 87 -8.31 -8.78 16.85
CA GLY A 87 -8.93 -9.89 16.15
C GLY A 87 -9.15 -9.65 14.66
N SER A 88 -10.24 -10.16 14.13
CA SER A 88 -10.51 -10.11 12.70
C SER A 88 -11.29 -8.87 12.28
N PHE A 89 -11.08 -8.47 11.02
CA PHE A 89 -11.81 -7.38 10.39
C PHE A 89 -12.13 -7.71 8.93
N TRP A 90 -13.22 -7.11 8.45
CA TRP A 90 -13.55 -6.99 7.05
C TRP A 90 -13.24 -5.59 6.58
N GLY A 91 -12.72 -5.46 5.36
CA GLY A 91 -12.38 -4.17 4.78
C GLY A 91 -12.97 -3.99 3.39
N ALA A 92 -13.25 -2.73 3.04
CA ALA A 92 -13.50 -2.31 1.68
C ALA A 92 -12.43 -1.29 1.31
N TYR A 93 -11.67 -1.55 0.25
CA TYR A 93 -10.54 -0.72 -0.15
C TYR A 93 -10.64 -0.24 -1.59
N LEU A 94 -9.96 0.88 -1.84
CA LEU A 94 -9.67 1.37 -3.18
C LEU A 94 -8.16 1.35 -3.40
N ASN A 95 -7.75 1.25 -4.66
CA ASN A 95 -6.36 1.29 -5.09
C ASN A 95 -6.15 2.38 -6.14
N GLY A 96 -5.08 3.10 -6.02
CA GLY A 96 -4.57 3.99 -7.07
C GLY A 96 -3.05 3.86 -7.14
N ALA A 97 -2.52 3.53 -8.31
CA ALA A 97 -1.08 3.38 -8.49
C ALA A 97 -0.61 3.80 -9.87
N GLN A 98 0.65 4.22 -9.94
CA GLN A 98 1.40 4.29 -11.19
C GLN A 98 2.60 3.36 -11.11
N PHE A 99 2.89 2.71 -12.21
CA PHE A 99 3.98 1.75 -12.29
C PHE A 99 4.79 1.92 -13.57
N ASN A 100 6.07 1.57 -13.46
CA ASN A 100 7.00 1.45 -14.57
C ASN A 100 7.91 0.27 -14.25
N VAL A 101 7.59 -0.89 -14.84
CA VAL A 101 8.18 -2.18 -14.49
C VAL A 101 8.66 -2.88 -15.75
N GLY A 102 9.89 -3.35 -15.74
CA GLY A 102 10.46 -4.13 -16.85
C GLY A 102 11.74 -4.86 -16.45
N GLY A 103 12.11 -5.89 -17.21
CA GLY A 103 13.31 -6.68 -16.96
C GLY A 103 13.24 -7.60 -15.74
N LYS A 104 12.07 -7.79 -15.11
CA LYS A 104 11.94 -8.53 -13.84
C LYS A 104 11.61 -10.00 -14.06
N LYS A 105 12.42 -10.88 -13.46
CA LYS A 105 12.02 -12.26 -13.19
C LYS A 105 11.15 -12.27 -11.93
N MET A 106 9.87 -12.58 -12.07
CA MET A 106 9.01 -12.78 -10.89
C MET A 106 9.29 -14.14 -10.25
N PRO A 107 9.23 -14.25 -8.91
CA PRO A 107 9.30 -15.54 -8.23
C PRO A 107 8.17 -16.46 -8.74
N PHE A 108 8.44 -17.77 -8.78
CA PHE A 108 7.52 -18.81 -9.28
C PHE A 108 7.13 -18.70 -10.77
N GLY A 109 7.88 -17.94 -11.59
CA GLY A 109 7.59 -17.80 -13.00
C GLY A 109 6.31 -17.04 -13.35
N LEU A 110 5.73 -16.32 -12.37
CA LEU A 110 4.57 -15.47 -12.60
C LEU A 110 4.94 -14.31 -13.54
N PHE A 111 4.13 -14.10 -14.59
CA PHE A 111 4.28 -13.02 -15.58
C PHE A 111 5.61 -13.06 -16.36
N PRO A 112 5.91 -14.14 -17.13
CA PRO A 112 7.18 -14.28 -17.86
C PRO A 112 7.43 -13.16 -18.88
N TRP A 113 6.37 -12.52 -19.40
CA TRP A 113 6.45 -11.39 -20.35
C TRP A 113 7.06 -10.11 -19.75
N LEU A 114 7.14 -9.94 -18.43
CA LEU A 114 7.82 -8.82 -17.77
C LEU A 114 9.35 -8.87 -17.92
N LYS A 115 9.89 -10.01 -18.37
CA LYS A 115 11.33 -10.21 -18.56
C LYS A 115 11.86 -9.49 -19.81
N GLU A 116 11.08 -9.46 -20.87
CA GLU A 116 11.49 -8.99 -22.20
C GLU A 116 10.93 -7.61 -22.56
N HIS A 117 9.93 -7.15 -21.84
CA HIS A 117 9.23 -5.92 -22.13
C HIS A 117 9.12 -5.04 -20.88
N ARG A 118 9.05 -3.72 -21.11
CA ARG A 118 8.76 -2.73 -20.09
C ARG A 118 7.31 -2.31 -20.18
N TYR A 119 6.63 -2.31 -19.05
CA TYR A 119 5.25 -1.82 -18.92
C TYR A 119 5.24 -0.59 -18.04
N ALA A 120 4.67 0.48 -18.54
CA ALA A 120 4.46 1.71 -17.78
C ALA A 120 3.01 2.14 -17.91
N GLY A 121 2.40 2.50 -16.79
CA GLY A 121 1.00 2.87 -16.79
C GLY A 121 0.48 3.23 -15.42
N TRP A 122 -0.82 3.24 -15.31
CA TRP A 122 -1.53 3.44 -14.04
C TRP A 122 -2.58 2.35 -13.85
N LEU A 123 -2.96 2.16 -12.62
CA LEU A 123 -4.07 1.30 -12.24
C LEU A 123 -4.96 2.02 -11.22
N ALA A 124 -6.24 1.72 -11.29
CA ALA A 124 -7.21 2.11 -10.28
C ALA A 124 -8.22 0.98 -10.11
N GLY A 125 -8.61 0.73 -8.90
CA GLY A 125 -9.54 -0.34 -8.60
C GLY A 125 -9.99 -0.32 -7.15
N GLY A 126 -10.57 -1.44 -6.74
CA GLY A 126 -11.02 -1.63 -5.38
C GLY A 126 -11.57 -3.02 -5.14
N GLY A 127 -11.78 -3.33 -3.88
CA GLY A 127 -12.21 -4.66 -3.50
C GLY A 127 -12.57 -4.78 -2.04
N ILE A 128 -12.73 -6.02 -1.63
CA ILE A 128 -12.98 -6.41 -0.24
C ILE A 128 -11.75 -7.15 0.31
N SER A 129 -11.50 -6.97 1.59
CA SER A 129 -10.40 -7.61 2.29
C SER A 129 -10.89 -8.27 3.56
N TYR A 130 -10.13 -9.25 3.99
CA TYR A 130 -10.24 -9.86 5.31
C TYR A 130 -8.86 -9.87 5.95
N GLY A 131 -8.79 -9.54 7.22
CA GLY A 131 -7.54 -9.54 7.96
C GLY A 131 -7.70 -9.89 9.42
N TYR A 132 -6.56 -10.15 10.05
CA TYR A 132 -6.47 -10.50 11.45
C TYR A 132 -5.30 -9.79 12.12
N HIS A 133 -5.56 -9.20 13.30
CA HIS A 133 -4.54 -8.64 14.17
C HIS A 133 -4.16 -9.65 15.26
N ILE A 134 -2.86 -9.92 15.36
CA ILE A 134 -2.24 -10.69 16.42
C ILE A 134 -1.59 -9.70 17.38
N MET A 135 -2.14 -9.56 18.58
CA MET A 135 -1.58 -8.69 19.60
C MET A 135 -0.31 -9.31 20.18
N LEU A 136 0.81 -8.59 20.08
CA LEU A 136 2.07 -8.97 20.73
C LEU A 136 2.15 -8.35 22.14
N ASN A 137 1.76 -7.08 22.25
CA ASN A 137 1.67 -6.36 23.51
C ASN A 137 0.69 -5.15 23.36
N ARG A 138 0.65 -4.24 24.35
CA ARG A 138 -0.26 -3.10 24.37
C ARG A 138 -0.10 -2.14 23.18
N HIS A 139 1.08 -2.08 22.57
CA HIS A 139 1.41 -1.12 21.52
C HIS A 139 1.69 -1.80 20.18
N TRP A 140 2.18 -3.04 20.17
CA TRP A 140 2.63 -3.72 18.97
C TRP A 140 1.72 -4.87 18.59
N ASN A 141 1.27 -4.85 17.34
CA ASN A 141 0.50 -5.93 16.72
C ASN A 141 1.18 -6.37 15.43
N ILE A 142 0.89 -7.60 15.02
CA ILE A 142 1.13 -8.07 13.67
C ILE A 142 -0.23 -8.15 12.96
N GLU A 143 -0.33 -7.58 11.77
CA GLU A 143 -1.50 -7.65 10.92
C GLU A 143 -1.21 -8.54 9.72
N VAL A 144 -2.10 -9.49 9.44
CA VAL A 144 -2.13 -10.26 8.19
C VAL A 144 -3.43 -9.92 7.48
N SER A 145 -3.39 -9.54 6.20
CA SER A 145 -4.61 -9.33 5.42
C SER A 145 -4.46 -9.77 3.98
N VAL A 146 -5.56 -10.23 3.42
CA VAL A 146 -5.71 -10.60 2.02
C VAL A 146 -6.98 -9.95 1.46
N GLY A 147 -7.01 -9.68 0.16
CA GLY A 147 -8.16 -9.08 -0.47
C GLY A 147 -8.29 -9.48 -1.93
N VAL A 148 -9.52 -9.48 -2.37
CA VAL A 148 -9.90 -9.69 -3.78
C VAL A 148 -10.58 -8.44 -4.28
N GLY A 149 -10.31 -8.08 -5.53
CA GLY A 149 -10.81 -6.84 -6.09
C GLY A 149 -10.85 -6.84 -7.61
N TYR A 150 -11.37 -5.75 -8.12
CA TYR A 150 -11.40 -5.45 -9.53
C TYR A 150 -10.48 -4.26 -9.80
N GLU A 151 -9.54 -4.45 -10.74
CA GLU A 151 -8.54 -3.45 -11.10
C GLU A 151 -8.65 -3.11 -12.60
N TYR A 152 -8.73 -1.83 -12.91
CA TYR A 152 -8.57 -1.30 -14.25
C TYR A 152 -7.13 -0.84 -14.43
N ILE A 153 -6.45 -1.39 -15.42
CA ILE A 153 -5.05 -1.16 -15.70
C ILE A 153 -4.91 -0.59 -17.12
N ASP A 154 -4.38 0.62 -17.22
CA ASP A 154 -3.97 1.22 -18.49
C ASP A 154 -2.45 1.11 -18.60
N TYR A 155 -1.96 0.55 -19.70
CA TYR A 155 -0.53 0.29 -19.86
C TYR A 155 -0.02 0.65 -21.25
N LYS A 156 1.27 1.00 -21.27
CA LYS A 156 2.10 1.16 -22.46
C LYS A 156 3.20 0.12 -22.41
N LYS A 157 3.33 -0.67 -23.48
CA LYS A 157 4.34 -1.71 -23.65
C LYS A 157 5.48 -1.20 -24.52
N TYR A 158 6.71 -1.40 -24.07
CA TYR A 158 7.94 -1.01 -24.74
C TYR A 158 8.81 -2.23 -25.03
N LYS A 159 9.56 -2.20 -26.15
CA LYS A 159 10.33 -3.31 -26.70
C LYS A 159 11.51 -3.75 -25.82
N CYS A 160 12.08 -2.85 -25.05
CA CYS A 160 13.25 -3.09 -24.21
C CYS A 160 13.05 -2.52 -22.79
N PRO A 161 13.77 -3.02 -21.78
CA PRO A 161 13.74 -2.41 -20.45
C PRO A 161 14.37 -1.02 -20.39
N ASP A 162 15.08 -0.57 -21.42
CA ASP A 162 15.79 0.71 -21.47
C ASP A 162 14.87 1.93 -21.71
N VAL A 163 15.40 3.11 -21.37
CA VAL A 163 14.62 4.37 -21.34
C VAL A 163 14.22 4.84 -22.74
N CYS A 164 14.99 4.49 -23.77
CA CYS A 164 14.78 4.90 -25.17
C CYS A 164 14.06 3.84 -26.03
N ALA A 165 13.31 2.93 -25.43
CA ALA A 165 12.65 1.86 -26.12
C ALA A 165 11.44 2.33 -26.93
N GLU A 166 11.30 1.77 -28.13
CA GLU A 166 10.16 1.98 -29.02
C GLU A 166 8.85 1.53 -28.36
N LEU A 167 7.81 2.35 -28.48
CA LEU A 167 6.47 2.01 -27.99
C LEU A 167 5.86 0.96 -28.94
N LEU A 168 5.61 -0.23 -28.43
CA LEU A 168 5.02 -1.34 -29.20
C LEU A 168 3.50 -1.31 -29.17
N GLU A 169 2.90 -1.02 -28.01
CA GLU A 169 1.47 -1.18 -27.82
C GLU A 169 0.97 -0.28 -26.70
N LYS A 170 -0.27 0.21 -26.84
CA LYS A 170 -1.06 0.81 -25.76
C LYS A 170 -2.31 -0.03 -25.61
N GLY A 171 -2.63 -0.39 -24.37
CA GLY A 171 -3.81 -1.19 -24.08
C GLY A 171 -4.34 -0.95 -22.68
N HIS A 172 -5.50 -1.50 -22.45
CA HIS A 172 -6.10 -1.55 -21.13
C HIS A 172 -6.44 -3.00 -20.78
N TYR A 173 -6.33 -3.33 -19.51
CA TYR A 173 -6.63 -4.65 -19.00
C TYR A 173 -7.52 -4.53 -17.76
N ARG A 174 -8.52 -5.39 -17.69
CA ARG A 174 -9.43 -5.52 -16.54
C ARG A 174 -9.07 -6.80 -15.81
N TYR A 175 -8.75 -6.67 -14.55
CA TYR A 175 -8.36 -7.79 -13.72
C TYR A 175 -9.35 -7.97 -12.57
N PHE A 176 -9.78 -9.19 -12.35
CA PHE A 176 -10.54 -9.58 -11.16
C PHE A 176 -9.81 -10.74 -10.48
N GLY A 177 -9.48 -10.57 -9.20
CA GLY A 177 -8.76 -11.59 -8.44
C GLY A 177 -8.07 -11.04 -7.20
N PRO A 178 -7.10 -11.79 -6.63
CA PRO A 178 -6.31 -11.33 -5.50
C PRO A 178 -5.55 -10.04 -5.83
N SER A 179 -5.89 -8.94 -5.19
CA SER A 179 -5.30 -7.61 -5.45
C SER A 179 -4.68 -6.98 -4.21
N LYS A 180 -4.84 -7.61 -3.04
CA LYS A 180 -4.23 -7.18 -1.80
C LYS A 180 -3.66 -8.36 -1.03
N ALA A 181 -2.41 -8.21 -0.56
CA ALA A 181 -1.80 -9.07 0.43
C ALA A 181 -0.88 -8.22 1.31
N SER A 182 -1.02 -8.31 2.63
CA SER A 182 -0.15 -7.60 3.56
C SER A 182 0.21 -8.45 4.75
N LEU A 183 1.45 -8.28 5.19
CA LEU A 183 1.96 -8.69 6.47
C LEU A 183 2.60 -7.45 7.09
N SER A 184 1.98 -6.87 8.10
CA SER A 184 2.39 -5.57 8.62
C SER A 184 2.70 -5.61 10.10
N ILE A 185 3.69 -4.82 10.49
CA ILE A 185 3.90 -4.45 11.89
C ILE A 185 3.10 -3.18 12.15
N VAL A 186 2.32 -3.19 13.22
CA VAL A 186 1.40 -2.12 13.61
C VAL A 186 1.79 -1.61 15.00
N TYR A 187 1.95 -0.31 15.12
CA TYR A 187 2.14 0.37 16.39
C TYR A 187 0.90 1.20 16.74
N ILE A 188 0.28 0.91 17.88
CA ILE A 188 -0.93 1.58 18.36
C ILE A 188 -0.52 2.63 19.39
N PHE A 189 -0.93 3.88 19.15
CA PHE A 189 -0.78 4.95 20.13
C PHE A 189 -1.84 4.81 21.22
N ASN A 190 -1.38 4.78 22.47
CA ASN A 190 -2.24 4.58 23.64
C ASN A 190 -2.14 5.78 24.59
#